data_c038c1d1d19e5bdc3358e3ba8646cf6c
#
_entry.id   c038c1d1d19e5bdc3358e3ba8646cf6c
#
_cell.length_a   1.000
_cell.length_b   1.000
_cell.length_c   1.000
_cell.angle_alpha   90.00
_cell.angle_beta   90.00
_cell.angle_gamma   90.00
#
_symmetry.space_group_name_H-M   'P 1'
#
loop_
_entity.id
_entity.type
_entity.pdbx_description
1 polymer ?
#
loop_
_entity_poly.entity_id
_entity_poly.type
_entity_poly.pdbx_seq_one_letter_code
_entity_poly.pdbx_strand_id
1 'polypeptide(L)'
;NVLFAGTFEDPLMGGIIDFYFAGCDTWLFDVAVSVNDWCIERDTGEFIPELVQSWLTAYAQVRPFTDAEREVWPVMLRAAALRFWVSRLYDFFLPRPAQTLKPHDPRHFERVLQARHRPGLPILP
;
A
#
# COMPACT_ATOMS: atom_id res chain seq x y z
N ASN A 1 -6.35 -8.14 -3.75
CA ASN A 1 -7.52 -7.90 -4.62
C ASN A 1 -7.16 -7.88 -6.12
N VAL A 2 -5.93 -8.24 -6.47
CA VAL A 2 -5.50 -8.43 -7.86
C VAL A 2 -5.34 -9.93 -8.11
N LEU A 3 -5.95 -10.42 -9.17
CA LEU A 3 -5.85 -11.80 -9.61
C LEU A 3 -4.87 -11.89 -10.77
N PHE A 4 -3.98 -12.86 -10.71
CA PHE A 4 -3.06 -13.17 -11.78
C PHE A 4 -3.47 -14.47 -12.47
N ALA A 5 -3.27 -14.50 -13.78
CA ALA A 5 -3.35 -15.66 -14.65
C ALA A 5 -1.97 -15.89 -15.30
N GLY A 6 -1.83 -16.93 -16.10
CA GLY A 6 -0.56 -17.27 -16.72
C GLY A 6 0.35 -18.10 -15.80
N THR A 7 1.65 -18.00 -16.00
CA THR A 7 2.67 -18.68 -15.19
C THR A 7 3.39 -17.70 -14.26
N PHE A 8 4.23 -18.21 -13.36
CA PHE A 8 5.06 -17.36 -12.51
C PHE A 8 6.09 -16.56 -13.33
N GLU A 9 6.58 -17.14 -14.42
CA GLU A 9 7.55 -16.50 -15.33
C GLU A 9 6.90 -15.52 -16.31
N ASP A 10 5.59 -15.69 -16.60
CA ASP A 10 4.82 -14.82 -17.49
C ASP A 10 3.43 -14.54 -16.87
N PRO A 11 3.39 -13.71 -15.81
CA PRO A 11 2.14 -13.41 -15.12
C PRO A 11 1.31 -12.40 -15.93
N LEU A 12 0.04 -12.74 -16.11
CA LEU A 12 -0.95 -11.86 -16.72
C LEU A 12 -1.92 -11.36 -15.66
N MET A 13 -2.29 -10.09 -15.71
CA MET A 13 -3.35 -9.59 -14.84
C MET A 13 -4.68 -10.18 -15.29
N GLY A 14 -5.25 -11.05 -14.44
CA GLY A 14 -6.52 -11.73 -14.70
C GLY A 14 -7.75 -10.92 -14.28
N GLY A 15 -7.60 -10.01 -13.32
CA GLY A 15 -8.70 -9.16 -12.85
C GLY A 15 -8.42 -8.45 -11.53
N ILE A 16 -9.33 -7.54 -11.18
CA ILE A 16 -9.36 -6.83 -9.91
C ILE A 16 -10.71 -7.10 -9.26
N ILE A 17 -10.71 -7.43 -7.96
CA ILE A 17 -11.91 -7.77 -7.19
C ILE A 17 -11.98 -6.96 -5.89
N ASP A 18 -13.10 -7.09 -5.16
CA ASP A 18 -13.30 -6.55 -3.81
C ASP A 18 -13.31 -5.01 -3.75
N PHE A 19 -14.27 -4.42 -4.44
CA PHE A 19 -14.47 -2.98 -4.49
C PHE A 19 -15.30 -2.41 -3.32
N TYR A 20 -15.46 -3.14 -2.22
CA TYR A 20 -16.30 -2.73 -1.08
C TYR A 20 -15.92 -1.38 -0.48
N PHE A 21 -14.64 -1.03 -0.50
CA PHE A 21 -14.13 0.23 0.00
C PHE A 21 -13.70 1.19 -1.10
N ALA A 22 -14.10 0.93 -2.35
CA ALA A 22 -13.86 1.87 -3.43
C ALA A 22 -14.64 3.16 -3.18
N GLY A 23 -13.98 4.29 -3.38
CA GLY A 23 -14.54 5.60 -3.12
C GLY A 23 -13.82 6.68 -3.93
N CYS A 24 -14.30 7.92 -3.80
CA CYS A 24 -13.64 9.08 -4.40
C CYS A 24 -12.62 9.64 -3.42
N ASP A 25 -11.34 9.57 -3.79
CA ASP A 25 -10.23 10.12 -3.03
C ASP A 25 -9.13 10.58 -4.00
N THR A 26 -8.00 11.06 -3.46
CA THR A 26 -6.85 11.44 -4.26
C THR A 26 -6.17 10.19 -4.86
N TRP A 27 -5.79 10.26 -6.13
CA TRP A 27 -5.05 9.19 -6.81
C TRP A 27 -3.77 8.81 -6.06
N LEU A 28 -3.12 9.81 -5.47
CA LEU A 28 -1.88 9.63 -4.74
C LEU A 28 -2.05 8.75 -3.50
N PHE A 29 -3.24 8.79 -2.86
CA PHE A 29 -3.52 7.94 -1.70
C PHE A 29 -3.54 6.47 -2.10
N ASP A 30 -4.16 6.13 -3.22
CA ASP A 30 -4.22 4.75 -3.71
C ASP A 30 -2.83 4.21 -4.09
N VAL A 31 -2.00 5.06 -4.73
CA VAL A 31 -0.59 4.74 -4.99
C VAL A 31 0.17 4.48 -3.68
N ALA A 32 -0.02 5.32 -2.67
CA ALA A 32 0.65 5.16 -1.38
C ALA A 32 0.21 3.88 -0.65
N VAL A 33 -1.06 3.52 -0.72
CA VAL A 33 -1.59 2.25 -0.20
C VAL A 33 -0.90 1.07 -0.89
N SER A 34 -0.87 1.07 -2.21
CA SER A 34 -0.31 -0.02 -3.00
C SER A 34 1.18 -0.21 -2.74
N VAL A 35 1.96 0.89 -2.73
CA VAL A 35 3.41 0.85 -2.46
C VAL A 35 3.71 0.40 -1.03
N ASN A 36 2.90 0.82 -0.05
CA ASN A 36 3.05 0.43 1.35
C ASN A 36 2.73 -1.05 1.63
N ASP A 37 2.00 -1.71 0.76
CA ASP A 37 1.62 -3.12 0.93
C ASP A 37 2.44 -4.06 0.04
N TRP A 38 2.71 -3.66 -1.21
CA TRP A 38 3.31 -4.53 -2.22
C TRP A 38 4.82 -4.39 -2.36
N CYS A 39 5.38 -3.26 -1.98
CA CYS A 39 6.77 -2.93 -2.23
C CYS A 39 7.64 -2.89 -0.97
N ILE A 40 7.34 -3.76 0.00
CA ILE A 40 8.00 -3.77 1.31
C ILE A 40 8.48 -5.15 1.74
N GLU A 41 9.50 -5.16 2.58
CA GLU A 41 9.83 -6.32 3.42
C GLU A 41 8.82 -6.45 4.55
N ARG A 42 8.13 -7.59 4.63
CA ARG A 42 7.02 -7.80 5.57
C ARG A 42 7.43 -7.73 7.03
N ASP A 43 8.63 -8.17 7.35
CA ASP A 43 9.09 -8.23 8.74
C ASP A 43 9.53 -6.88 9.28
N THR A 44 10.03 -6.00 8.44
CA THR A 44 10.59 -4.70 8.82
C THR A 44 9.71 -3.51 8.45
N GLY A 45 8.86 -3.67 7.41
CA GLY A 45 8.10 -2.58 6.80
C GLY A 45 8.95 -1.66 5.92
N GLU A 46 10.24 -1.95 5.74
CA GLU A 46 11.12 -1.17 4.87
C GLU A 46 10.78 -1.38 3.39
N PHE A 47 11.02 -0.38 2.57
CA PHE A 47 10.83 -0.51 1.13
C PHE A 47 11.87 -1.42 0.48
N ILE A 48 11.43 -2.17 -0.53
CA ILE A 48 12.27 -2.87 -1.49
C ILE A 48 12.45 -1.92 -2.68
N PRO A 49 13.62 -1.28 -2.85
CA PRO A 49 13.81 -0.18 -3.79
C PRO A 49 13.44 -0.53 -5.24
N GLU A 50 13.77 -1.74 -5.67
CA GLU A 50 13.52 -2.20 -7.04
C GLU A 50 12.02 -2.33 -7.32
N LEU A 51 11.23 -2.83 -6.35
CA LEU A 51 9.78 -2.94 -6.48
C LEU A 51 9.13 -1.56 -6.49
N VAL A 52 9.55 -0.67 -5.59
CA VAL A 52 9.06 0.71 -5.56
C VAL A 52 9.34 1.42 -6.88
N GLN A 53 10.59 1.34 -7.37
CA GLN A 53 10.98 1.96 -8.63
C GLN A 53 10.15 1.46 -9.80
N SER A 54 9.99 0.13 -9.90
CA SER A 54 9.20 -0.49 -10.97
C SER A 54 7.74 -0.07 -10.91
N TRP A 55 7.14 -0.07 -9.71
CA TRP A 55 5.75 0.31 -9.48
C TRP A 55 5.50 1.77 -9.88
N LEU A 56 6.28 2.69 -9.32
CA LEU A 56 6.11 4.13 -9.56
C LEU A 56 6.40 4.52 -11.01
N THR A 57 7.40 3.89 -11.63
CA THR A 57 7.71 4.12 -13.05
C THR A 57 6.57 3.65 -13.95
N ALA A 58 6.04 2.45 -13.73
CA ALA A 58 4.91 1.93 -14.52
C ALA A 58 3.66 2.79 -14.36
N TYR A 59 3.36 3.24 -13.13
CA TYR A 59 2.24 4.14 -12.87
C TYR A 59 2.42 5.48 -13.61
N ALA A 60 3.61 6.09 -13.53
CA ALA A 60 3.91 7.38 -14.16
C ALA A 60 3.81 7.36 -15.68
N GLN A 61 4.01 6.20 -16.33
CA GLN A 61 3.80 6.03 -17.78
C GLN A 61 2.32 6.21 -18.18
N VAL A 62 1.39 5.86 -17.30
CA VAL A 62 -0.05 6.00 -17.54
C VAL A 62 -0.56 7.35 -17.04
N ARG A 63 -0.11 7.78 -15.87
CA ARG A 63 -0.50 9.04 -15.25
C ARG A 63 0.72 9.68 -14.59
N PRO A 64 1.32 10.70 -15.19
CA PRO A 64 2.44 11.44 -14.59
C PRO A 64 2.03 12.10 -13.27
N PHE A 65 2.94 12.12 -12.32
CA PHE A 65 2.75 12.82 -11.05
C PHE A 65 2.90 14.34 -11.22
N THR A 66 2.08 15.08 -10.51
CA THR A 66 2.17 16.54 -10.42
C THR A 66 3.21 16.97 -9.38
N ASP A 67 3.66 18.23 -9.45
CA ASP A 67 4.59 18.77 -8.45
C ASP A 67 3.97 18.82 -7.05
N ALA A 68 2.68 19.14 -6.96
CA ALA A 68 1.94 19.09 -5.70
C ALA A 68 1.92 17.67 -5.08
N GLU A 69 1.79 16.63 -5.91
CA GLU A 69 1.84 15.25 -5.45
C GLU A 69 3.25 14.86 -4.97
N ARG A 70 4.30 15.33 -5.66
CA ARG A 70 5.69 15.12 -5.23
C ARG A 70 5.96 15.75 -3.86
N GLU A 71 5.47 16.97 -3.65
CA GLU A 71 5.63 17.69 -2.38
C GLU A 71 4.97 16.96 -1.20
N VAL A 72 3.75 16.45 -1.38
CA VAL A 72 2.98 15.80 -0.30
C VAL A 72 3.23 14.29 -0.19
N TRP A 73 4.02 13.70 -1.08
CA TRP A 73 4.24 12.26 -1.13
C TRP A 73 4.69 11.64 0.20
N PRO A 74 5.67 12.20 0.93
CA PRO A 74 6.08 11.63 2.22
C PRO A 74 4.96 11.63 3.27
N VAL A 75 4.10 12.64 3.23
CA VAL A 75 2.92 12.73 4.12
C VAL A 75 1.90 11.68 3.73
N MET A 76 1.67 11.49 2.43
CA MET A 76 0.70 10.53 1.91
C MET A 76 1.08 9.08 2.24
N LEU A 77 2.36 8.74 2.16
CA LEU A 77 2.86 7.43 2.59
C LEU A 77 2.55 7.15 4.07
N ARG A 78 2.75 8.14 4.94
CA ARG A 78 2.44 8.02 6.38
C ARG A 78 0.94 7.95 6.62
N ALA A 79 0.15 8.77 5.94
CA ALA A 79 -1.31 8.77 6.06
C ALA A 79 -1.91 7.42 5.67
N ALA A 80 -1.45 6.83 4.57
CA ALA A 80 -1.90 5.52 4.11
C ALA A 80 -1.53 4.41 5.13
N ALA A 81 -0.29 4.41 5.64
CA ALA A 81 0.14 3.46 6.66
C ALA A 81 -0.66 3.60 7.96
N LEU A 82 -0.87 4.84 8.44
CA LEU A 82 -1.67 5.14 9.63
C LEU A 82 -3.12 4.66 9.49
N ARG A 83 -3.74 4.93 8.35
CA ARG A 83 -5.12 4.51 8.07
C ARG A 83 -5.27 3.00 8.20
N PHE A 84 -4.34 2.23 7.63
CA PHE A 84 -4.39 0.78 7.71
C PHE A 84 -4.04 0.27 9.12
N TRP A 85 -3.11 0.88 9.82
CA TRP A 85 -2.80 0.54 11.20
C TRP A 85 -4.03 0.73 12.11
N VAL A 86 -4.69 1.88 12.03
CA VAL A 86 -5.92 2.16 12.79
C VAL A 86 -7.02 1.15 12.46
N SER A 87 -7.21 0.82 11.17
CA SER A 87 -8.18 -0.21 10.75
C SER A 87 -7.87 -1.58 11.37
N ARG A 88 -6.61 -2.00 11.41
CA ARG A 88 -6.20 -3.27 12.01
C ARG A 88 -6.34 -3.27 13.54
N LEU A 89 -6.06 -2.15 14.20
CA LEU A 89 -6.33 -1.99 15.63
C LEU A 89 -7.83 -2.11 15.92
N TYR A 90 -8.67 -1.47 15.13
CA TYR A 90 -10.11 -1.57 15.27
C TYR A 90 -10.59 -3.02 15.17
N ASP A 91 -10.21 -3.73 14.12
CA ASP A 91 -10.60 -5.13 13.91
C ASP A 91 -10.04 -6.05 15.00
N PHE A 92 -8.85 -5.75 15.56
CA PHE A 92 -8.22 -6.54 16.60
C PHE A 92 -8.90 -6.37 17.97
N PHE A 93 -9.22 -5.13 18.36
CA PHE A 93 -9.82 -4.84 19.67
C PHE A 93 -11.35 -4.91 19.66
N LEU A 94 -11.98 -4.75 18.50
CA LEU A 94 -13.42 -4.79 18.32
C LEU A 94 -13.79 -5.81 17.23
N PRO A 95 -13.46 -7.09 17.43
CA PRO A 95 -13.68 -8.11 16.40
C PRO A 95 -15.16 -8.26 16.08
N ARG A 96 -15.46 -8.31 14.79
CA ARG A 96 -16.82 -8.62 14.34
C ARG A 96 -17.14 -10.07 14.65
N PRO A 97 -18.39 -10.42 15.02
CA PRO A 97 -18.80 -11.80 15.20
C PRO A 97 -18.71 -12.53 13.85
N ALA A 98 -17.65 -13.30 13.67
CA ALA A 98 -17.48 -14.14 12.49
C ALA A 98 -16.73 -15.42 12.88
N GLN A 99 -17.23 -16.57 12.45
CA GLN A 99 -16.70 -17.88 12.85
C GLN A 99 -15.32 -18.20 12.25
N THR A 100 -14.91 -17.51 11.19
CA THR A 100 -13.72 -17.86 10.39
C THR A 100 -12.70 -16.73 10.22
N LEU A 101 -13.02 -15.50 10.60
CA LEU A 101 -12.12 -14.35 10.46
C LEU A 101 -11.21 -14.23 11.70
N LYS A 102 -9.93 -14.50 11.52
CA LYS A 102 -8.91 -14.10 12.50
C LYS A 102 -8.46 -12.67 12.16
N PRO A 103 -8.49 -11.72 13.11
CA PRO A 103 -7.97 -10.39 12.88
C PRO A 103 -6.50 -10.44 12.47
N HIS A 104 -6.11 -9.62 11.52
CA HIS A 104 -4.69 -9.44 11.16
C HIS A 104 -3.93 -8.77 12.30
N ASP A 105 -2.66 -9.14 12.49
CA ASP A 105 -1.79 -8.52 13.48
C ASP A 105 -1.57 -7.03 13.15
N PRO A 106 -2.01 -6.09 14.01
CA PRO A 106 -1.86 -4.65 13.74
C PRO A 106 -0.40 -4.19 13.70
N ARG A 107 0.53 -4.93 14.32
CA ARG A 107 1.96 -4.59 14.35
C ARG A 107 2.61 -4.53 12.97
N HIS A 108 2.00 -5.18 11.96
CA HIS A 108 2.50 -5.08 10.59
C HIS A 108 2.48 -3.61 10.10
N PHE A 109 1.32 -2.96 10.12
CA PHE A 109 1.22 -1.56 9.68
C PHE A 109 1.80 -0.54 10.66
N GLU A 110 1.96 -0.91 11.93
CA GLU A 110 2.77 -0.12 12.88
C GLU A 110 4.22 -0.04 12.40
N ARG A 111 4.84 -1.17 12.04
CA ARG A 111 6.21 -1.19 11.50
C ARG A 111 6.33 -0.41 10.20
N VAL A 112 5.36 -0.58 9.29
CA VAL A 112 5.31 0.21 8.05
C VAL A 112 5.29 1.70 8.36
N LEU A 113 4.42 2.17 9.26
CA LEU A 113 4.35 3.57 9.63
C LEU A 113 5.66 4.07 10.25
N GLN A 114 6.27 3.29 11.14
CA GLN A 114 7.56 3.63 11.76
C GLN A 114 8.67 3.76 10.69
N ALA A 115 8.69 2.86 9.70
CA ALA A 115 9.64 2.93 8.58
C ALA A 115 9.43 4.22 7.73
N ARG A 116 8.20 4.73 7.61
CA ARG A 116 7.91 5.98 6.86
C ARG A 116 8.32 7.26 7.60
N HIS A 117 8.75 7.15 8.84
CA HIS A 117 9.35 8.27 9.59
C HIS A 117 10.87 8.35 9.46
N ARG A 118 11.50 7.34 8.86
CA ARG A 118 12.94 7.31 8.62
C ARG A 118 13.31 8.14 7.39
N PRO A 119 14.56 8.65 7.30
CA PRO A 119 15.06 9.31 6.09
C PRO A 119 15.19 8.31 4.93
N GLY A 120 15.23 8.83 3.70
CA GLY A 120 15.44 8.00 2.51
C GLY A 120 14.17 7.43 1.88
N LEU A 121 13.03 8.11 2.06
CA LEU A 121 11.81 7.73 1.34
C LEU A 121 11.99 7.85 -0.17
N PRO A 122 11.33 6.98 -0.97
CA PRO A 122 11.41 7.03 -2.42
C PRO A 122 10.86 8.35 -2.95
N ILE A 123 11.43 8.81 -4.05
CA ILE A 123 11.02 10.02 -4.77
C ILE A 123 10.10 9.60 -5.92
N LEU A 124 9.03 10.36 -6.16
CA LEU A 124 8.17 10.17 -7.33
C LEU A 124 8.91 10.60 -8.61
N PRO A 125 8.86 9.78 -9.67
CA PRO A 125 9.47 10.09 -10.95
C PRO A 125 8.83 11.28 -11.67
#